data_ab2ff58a71d816036947867e1a1bd94a
#
_entry.id   ab2ff58a71d816036947867e1a1bd94a
#
_cell.length_a   1.000
_cell.length_b   1.000
_cell.length_c   1.000
_cell.angle_alpha   90.00
_cell.angle_beta   90.00
_cell.angle_gamma   90.00
#
_symmetry.space_group_name_H-M   'P 1'
#
loop_
_entity.id
_entity.type
_entity.pdbx_description
1 polymer ?
#
loop_
_entity_poly.entity_id
_entity_poly.type
_entity_poly.pdbx_seq_one_letter_code
_entity_poly.pdbx_strand_id
1 'polypeptide(L)'
;MLARSLRAAERLSEDLAGAGRFKGLVRRLPDSTLGDYLAEVSPAPLRRHLHEHVLAEHRRKALEPTVLPIRAIAVDGKNVATLDHEANSDCQKQSPEGQPPHWLYRVVNATLISSAAAVCIDQMPIPADTNDMGVFPAFLAGLIGTYGRANLFDLISTDAGFASEANARLIDDAQKGYWISLKDNQPELRREAERVLLPQAKRNEPEAQTDWESDSSRGWIRRQLWRTAEMAGWGKWTHLRQVVLLRVLARDGRDGPERVLEDRYYVTNLVPGRLDGAQMLRLARAHWRIENNLHGALDIQWQEDHGRWVHRGNGLPVTSLLRVLAYNLLSLLRAVHLRTEAARRTAWTQLRDWMRDAMLWPELELAHDDEEPIPITP
;
A
#
# COMPACT_ATOMS: atom_id res chain seq x y z
N MET A 1 -17.12 -2.16 -8.08
CA MET A 1 -16.16 -2.98 -7.35
C MET A 1 -15.83 -4.30 -8.04
N LEU A 2 -16.82 -5.08 -8.51
CA LEU A 2 -16.61 -6.35 -9.20
C LEU A 2 -16.32 -6.19 -10.70
N ALA A 3 -16.47 -5.00 -11.24
CA ALA A 3 -16.27 -4.66 -12.64
C ALA A 3 -14.87 -4.07 -12.90
N ARG A 4 -14.30 -4.36 -14.07
CA ARG A 4 -13.00 -3.84 -14.52
C ARG A 4 -13.12 -2.62 -15.46
N SER A 5 -14.32 -2.27 -15.88
CA SER A 5 -14.61 -1.14 -16.77
C SER A 5 -16.08 -0.73 -16.63
N LEU A 6 -16.44 0.44 -17.16
CA LEU A 6 -17.83 0.89 -17.19
C LEU A 6 -18.74 -0.10 -17.94
N ARG A 7 -18.31 -0.64 -19.08
CA ARG A 7 -19.06 -1.68 -19.80
C ARG A 7 -19.25 -2.96 -19.01
N ALA A 8 -18.26 -3.36 -18.21
CA ALA A 8 -18.40 -4.50 -17.31
C ALA A 8 -19.36 -4.19 -16.15
N ALA A 9 -19.35 -2.96 -15.63
CA ALA A 9 -20.30 -2.49 -14.62
C ALA A 9 -21.74 -2.43 -15.19
N GLU A 10 -21.92 -2.00 -16.42
CA GLU A 10 -23.21 -2.02 -17.11
C GLU A 10 -23.79 -3.43 -17.23
N ARG A 11 -22.99 -4.41 -17.68
CA ARG A 11 -23.42 -5.82 -17.75
C ARG A 11 -23.76 -6.37 -16.35
N LEU A 12 -22.92 -6.11 -15.37
CA LEU A 12 -23.20 -6.53 -13.99
C LEU A 12 -24.49 -5.92 -13.45
N SER A 13 -24.81 -4.65 -13.81
CA SER A 13 -26.06 -4.01 -13.40
C SER A 13 -27.29 -4.69 -14.02
N GLU A 14 -27.16 -5.21 -15.25
CA GLU A 14 -28.21 -5.99 -15.93
C GLU A 14 -28.44 -7.33 -15.21
N ASP A 15 -27.36 -8.06 -14.89
CA ASP A 15 -27.41 -9.33 -14.15
C ASP A 15 -28.05 -9.13 -12.77
N LEU A 16 -27.66 -8.09 -12.03
CA LEU A 16 -28.19 -7.76 -10.70
C LEU A 16 -29.65 -7.32 -10.75
N ALA A 17 -30.06 -6.59 -11.78
CA ALA A 17 -31.46 -6.22 -12.00
C ALA A 17 -32.32 -7.45 -12.28
N GLY A 18 -31.82 -8.34 -13.16
CA GLY A 18 -32.48 -9.62 -13.48
C GLY A 18 -32.62 -10.53 -12.25
N ALA A 19 -31.63 -10.57 -11.38
CA ALA A 19 -31.68 -11.32 -10.13
C ALA A 19 -32.61 -10.74 -9.07
N GLY A 20 -33.10 -9.49 -9.22
CA GLY A 20 -34.05 -8.83 -8.30
C GLY A 20 -33.48 -8.56 -6.89
N ARG A 21 -32.17 -8.57 -6.73
CA ARG A 21 -31.50 -8.56 -5.41
C ARG A 21 -31.34 -7.18 -4.78
N PHE A 22 -31.28 -6.15 -5.60
CA PHE A 22 -31.06 -4.78 -5.13
C PHE A 22 -32.32 -3.96 -5.29
N LYS A 23 -32.93 -3.54 -4.17
CA LYS A 23 -34.07 -2.63 -4.20
C LYS A 23 -33.71 -1.35 -4.97
N GLY A 24 -34.51 -1.03 -5.96
CA GLY A 24 -34.30 0.16 -6.81
C GLY A 24 -33.44 -0.09 -8.07
N LEU A 25 -32.73 -1.19 -8.17
CA LEU A 25 -32.05 -1.58 -9.42
C LEU A 25 -32.99 -2.48 -10.25
N VAL A 26 -33.85 -1.86 -11.05
CA VAL A 26 -34.90 -2.54 -11.82
C VAL A 26 -34.56 -2.72 -13.30
N ARG A 27 -33.44 -2.17 -13.75
CA ARG A 27 -32.99 -2.20 -15.13
C ARG A 27 -31.47 -2.05 -15.25
N ARG A 28 -30.92 -2.42 -16.40
CA ARG A 28 -29.55 -2.11 -16.79
C ARG A 28 -29.26 -0.62 -16.68
N LEU A 29 -28.10 -0.26 -16.11
CA LEU A 29 -27.57 1.08 -16.07
C LEU A 29 -26.55 1.25 -17.20
N PRO A 30 -26.80 2.08 -18.21
CA PRO A 30 -25.86 2.32 -19.31
C PRO A 30 -24.50 2.80 -18.81
N ASP A 31 -23.43 2.42 -19.49
CA ASP A 31 -22.06 2.84 -19.16
C ASP A 31 -21.88 4.36 -19.19
N SER A 32 -22.55 5.05 -20.13
CA SER A 32 -22.58 6.52 -20.17
C SER A 32 -23.22 7.15 -18.93
N THR A 33 -24.37 6.62 -18.49
CA THR A 33 -25.06 7.10 -17.28
C THR A 33 -24.21 6.86 -16.04
N LEU A 34 -23.57 5.69 -15.93
CA LEU A 34 -22.63 5.39 -14.85
C LEU A 34 -21.44 6.35 -14.89
N GLY A 35 -20.90 6.64 -16.08
CA GLY A 35 -19.80 7.57 -16.27
C GLY A 35 -20.16 8.99 -15.86
N ASP A 36 -21.33 9.49 -16.25
CA ASP A 36 -21.83 10.82 -15.88
C ASP A 36 -21.98 10.93 -14.36
N TYR A 37 -22.62 9.95 -13.75
CA TYR A 37 -22.80 9.90 -12.29
C TYR A 37 -21.46 9.91 -11.54
N LEU A 38 -20.49 9.07 -11.94
CA LEU A 38 -19.18 9.01 -11.32
C LEU A 38 -18.37 10.30 -11.47
N ALA A 39 -18.58 11.04 -12.57
CA ALA A 39 -17.95 12.34 -12.81
C ALA A 39 -18.49 13.44 -11.87
N GLU A 40 -19.73 13.32 -11.43
CA GLU A 40 -20.42 14.33 -10.59
C GLU A 40 -20.35 14.02 -9.10
N VAL A 41 -20.25 12.73 -8.72
CA VAL A 41 -20.22 12.31 -7.30
C VAL A 41 -18.99 12.88 -6.58
N SER A 42 -19.21 13.47 -5.41
CA SER A 42 -18.11 13.91 -4.55
C SER A 42 -17.31 12.72 -4.01
N PRO A 43 -15.96 12.73 -4.06
CA PRO A 43 -15.13 11.69 -3.46
C PRO A 43 -15.13 11.70 -1.93
N ALA A 44 -15.47 12.83 -1.29
CA ALA A 44 -15.37 13.00 0.16
C ALA A 44 -16.22 12.01 0.99
N PRO A 45 -17.50 11.72 0.62
CA PRO A 45 -18.27 10.68 1.31
C PRO A 45 -17.66 9.28 1.19
N LEU A 46 -17.08 8.93 0.02
CA LEU A 46 -16.42 7.64 -0.17
C LEU A 46 -15.16 7.50 0.70
N ARG A 47 -14.34 8.55 0.76
CA ARG A 47 -13.17 8.58 1.63
C ARG A 47 -13.58 8.46 3.12
N ARG A 48 -14.64 9.15 3.53
CA ARG A 48 -15.19 9.02 4.89
C ARG A 48 -15.67 7.59 5.16
N HIS A 49 -16.36 6.97 4.22
CA HIS A 49 -16.79 5.59 4.34
C HIS A 49 -15.60 4.62 4.45
N LEU A 50 -14.51 4.86 3.71
CA LEU A 50 -13.24 4.12 3.87
C LEU A 50 -12.73 4.21 5.31
N HIS A 51 -12.68 5.41 5.89
CA HIS A 51 -12.24 5.63 7.26
C HIS A 51 -13.14 4.92 8.29
N GLU A 52 -14.46 5.05 8.14
CA GLU A 52 -15.46 4.42 9.01
C GLU A 52 -15.35 2.88 8.97
N HIS A 53 -15.17 2.31 7.78
CA HIS A 53 -14.96 0.89 7.58
C HIS A 53 -13.69 0.39 8.27
N VAL A 54 -12.56 1.05 8.06
CA VAL A 54 -11.29 0.72 8.73
C VAL A 54 -11.42 0.79 10.24
N LEU A 55 -12.04 1.85 10.78
CA LEU A 55 -12.29 1.98 12.22
C LEU A 55 -13.23 0.89 12.77
N ALA A 56 -14.23 0.47 12.00
CA ALA A 56 -15.10 -0.63 12.38
C ALA A 56 -14.34 -1.95 12.48
N GLU A 57 -13.50 -2.27 11.49
CA GLU A 57 -12.68 -3.48 11.49
C GLU A 57 -11.59 -3.45 12.59
N HIS A 58 -11.04 -2.27 12.87
CA HIS A 58 -10.14 -2.11 14.01
C HIS A 58 -10.82 -2.42 15.35
N ARG A 59 -12.03 -1.89 15.58
CA ARG A 59 -12.83 -2.22 16.78
C ARG A 59 -13.14 -3.72 16.90
N ARG A 60 -13.33 -4.41 15.78
CA ARG A 60 -13.54 -5.87 15.71
C ARG A 60 -12.24 -6.67 15.91
N LYS A 61 -11.09 -6.01 16.08
CA LYS A 61 -9.76 -6.62 16.19
C LYS A 61 -9.31 -7.39 14.93
N ALA A 62 -9.93 -7.13 13.79
CA ALA A 62 -9.54 -7.74 12.52
C ALA A 62 -8.20 -7.21 11.98
N LEU A 63 -7.71 -6.09 12.52
CA LEU A 63 -6.51 -5.39 12.08
C LEU A 63 -5.35 -5.45 13.09
N GLU A 64 -5.40 -6.40 14.03
CA GLU A 64 -4.33 -6.58 15.00
C GLU A 64 -2.99 -6.93 14.33
N PRO A 65 -1.85 -6.50 14.89
CA PRO A 65 -0.55 -6.76 14.32
C PRO A 65 -0.16 -8.24 14.47
N THR A 66 -0.13 -8.95 13.34
CA THR A 66 0.26 -10.37 13.25
C THR A 66 1.53 -10.58 12.43
N VAL A 67 1.95 -9.58 11.66
CA VAL A 67 3.14 -9.63 10.79
C VAL A 67 4.34 -8.96 11.46
N LEU A 68 4.09 -7.86 12.19
CA LEU A 68 5.09 -7.09 12.91
C LEU A 68 4.69 -6.99 14.40
N PRO A 69 5.65 -6.81 15.32
CA PRO A 69 5.37 -6.63 16.75
C PRO A 69 4.89 -5.21 17.11
N ILE A 70 4.76 -4.33 16.13
CA ILE A 70 4.34 -2.94 16.24
C ILE A 70 3.30 -2.64 15.18
N ARG A 71 2.31 -1.80 15.48
CA ARG A 71 1.33 -1.34 14.51
C ARG A 71 1.99 -0.36 13.54
N ALA A 72 2.09 -0.75 12.29
CA ALA A 72 2.81 0.01 11.28
C ALA A 72 1.99 0.19 10.00
N ILE A 73 2.10 1.38 9.42
CA ILE A 73 1.60 1.69 8.08
C ILE A 73 2.77 1.96 7.14
N ALA A 74 2.56 1.67 5.85
CA ALA A 74 3.41 2.19 4.78
C ALA A 74 2.66 3.31 4.08
N VAL A 75 3.39 4.38 3.73
CA VAL A 75 2.89 5.50 2.91
C VAL A 75 3.69 5.52 1.61
N ASP A 76 2.99 5.54 0.49
CA ASP A 76 3.61 5.55 -0.84
C ASP A 76 2.74 6.27 -1.87
N GLY A 77 3.41 6.87 -2.87
CA GLY A 77 2.77 7.52 -4.01
C GLY A 77 2.48 6.51 -5.13
N LYS A 78 1.36 6.71 -5.84
CA LYS A 78 1.00 5.89 -6.99
C LYS A 78 0.53 6.75 -8.15
N ASN A 79 1.02 6.43 -9.36
CA ASN A 79 0.41 6.91 -10.58
C ASN A 79 -0.82 6.07 -10.90
N VAL A 80 -2.00 6.69 -10.89
CA VAL A 80 -3.30 6.03 -11.14
C VAL A 80 -3.65 6.05 -12.63
N ALA A 81 -3.34 7.16 -13.30
CA ALA A 81 -3.63 7.32 -14.72
C ALA A 81 -2.61 8.21 -15.42
N THR A 82 -2.28 7.83 -16.66
CA THR A 82 -1.55 8.67 -17.61
C THR A 82 -2.48 9.01 -18.76
N LEU A 83 -2.72 10.30 -19.00
CA LEU A 83 -3.74 10.82 -19.90
C LEU A 83 -3.12 11.72 -20.98
N ASP A 84 -3.78 11.83 -22.10
CA ASP A 84 -3.44 12.75 -23.19
C ASP A 84 -4.05 14.15 -23.03
N HIS A 85 -4.85 14.36 -21.98
CA HIS A 85 -5.52 15.62 -21.64
C HIS A 85 -5.62 15.82 -20.13
N GLU A 86 -5.89 17.05 -19.71
CA GLU A 86 -6.18 17.40 -18.32
C GLU A 86 -7.63 16.99 -17.96
N ALA A 87 -7.76 16.00 -17.10
CA ALA A 87 -9.06 15.50 -16.65
C ALA A 87 -9.66 16.32 -15.49
N ASN A 88 -8.79 16.83 -14.60
CA ASN A 88 -9.13 17.70 -13.47
C ASN A 88 -7.88 18.45 -12.99
N SER A 89 -8.04 19.34 -12.01
CA SER A 89 -6.97 20.20 -11.46
C SER A 89 -5.85 19.45 -10.72
N ASP A 90 -6.03 18.18 -10.37
CA ASP A 90 -4.99 17.37 -9.72
C ASP A 90 -4.07 16.68 -10.74
N CYS A 91 -4.37 16.79 -12.05
CA CYS A 91 -3.57 16.19 -13.10
C CYS A 91 -2.30 17.00 -13.37
N GLN A 92 -1.15 16.42 -13.06
CA GLN A 92 0.16 17.02 -13.26
C GLN A 92 0.61 16.88 -14.72
N LYS A 93 0.82 18.00 -15.42
CA LYS A 93 1.34 18.00 -16.77
C LYS A 93 2.81 17.59 -16.81
N GLN A 94 3.15 16.65 -17.67
CA GLN A 94 4.50 16.25 -18.01
C GLN A 94 4.77 16.56 -19.48
N SER A 95 5.93 17.11 -19.79
CA SER A 95 6.34 17.45 -21.16
C SER A 95 7.77 16.95 -21.42
N PRO A 96 7.98 15.63 -21.53
CA PRO A 96 9.31 15.08 -21.80
C PRO A 96 9.80 15.53 -23.18
N GLU A 97 11.12 15.75 -23.29
CA GLU A 97 11.74 16.12 -24.56
C GLU A 97 11.48 15.05 -25.63
N GLY A 98 11.03 15.47 -26.82
CA GLY A 98 10.73 14.59 -27.94
C GLY A 98 9.47 13.73 -27.81
N GLN A 99 8.67 13.93 -26.78
CA GLN A 99 7.40 13.22 -26.62
C GLN A 99 6.21 14.20 -26.50
N PRO A 100 4.99 13.78 -26.89
CA PRO A 100 3.80 14.61 -26.65
C PRO A 100 3.57 14.82 -25.15
N PRO A 101 3.05 15.99 -24.75
CA PRO A 101 2.70 16.24 -23.37
C PRO A 101 1.62 15.25 -22.91
N HIS A 102 1.73 14.83 -21.65
CA HIS A 102 0.74 13.98 -21.01
C HIS A 102 0.48 14.44 -19.56
N TRP A 103 -0.61 13.96 -18.98
CA TRP A 103 -1.05 14.34 -17.64
C TRP A 103 -1.06 13.11 -16.75
N LEU A 104 -0.47 13.22 -15.57
CA LEU A 104 -0.44 12.19 -14.56
C LEU A 104 -1.47 12.52 -13.47
N TYR A 105 -2.40 11.61 -13.21
CA TYR A 105 -3.19 11.64 -12.01
C TYR A 105 -2.55 10.73 -10.96
N ARG A 106 -2.10 11.33 -9.86
CA ARG A 106 -1.34 10.65 -8.81
C ARG A 106 -2.06 10.71 -7.48
N VAL A 107 -1.87 9.70 -6.65
CA VAL A 107 -2.41 9.62 -5.29
C VAL A 107 -1.33 9.21 -4.31
N VAL A 108 -1.48 9.62 -3.06
CA VAL A 108 -0.75 9.05 -1.92
C VAL A 108 -1.67 8.08 -1.20
N ASN A 109 -1.15 6.90 -0.86
CA ASN A 109 -1.84 5.85 -0.14
C ASN A 109 -1.18 5.60 1.21
N ALA A 110 -1.99 5.22 2.22
CA ALA A 110 -1.51 4.63 3.46
C ALA A 110 -2.07 3.23 3.63
N THR A 111 -1.21 2.24 3.83
CA THR A 111 -1.58 0.82 3.95
C THR A 111 -1.11 0.26 5.29
N LEU A 112 -1.98 -0.44 6.01
CA LEU A 112 -1.62 -1.13 7.24
C LEU A 112 -0.77 -2.38 6.90
N ILE A 113 0.52 -2.35 7.24
CA ILE A 113 1.48 -3.40 6.88
C ILE A 113 1.76 -4.39 8.02
N SER A 114 1.29 -4.11 9.21
CA SER A 114 1.53 -4.93 10.41
C SER A 114 0.52 -6.05 10.62
N SER A 115 -0.66 -6.00 10.00
CA SER A 115 -1.69 -7.03 10.10
C SER A 115 -1.68 -7.99 8.91
N ALA A 116 -2.33 -9.14 9.05
CA ALA A 116 -2.53 -10.08 7.94
C ALA A 116 -3.31 -9.44 6.79
N ALA A 117 -4.38 -8.69 7.09
CA ALA A 117 -5.11 -7.89 6.14
C ALA A 117 -4.37 -6.57 5.89
N ALA A 118 -3.66 -6.49 4.76
CA ALA A 118 -2.96 -5.26 4.36
C ALA A 118 -3.94 -4.23 3.78
N VAL A 119 -4.87 -3.72 4.59
CA VAL A 119 -5.89 -2.78 4.14
C VAL A 119 -5.31 -1.40 3.88
N CYS A 120 -5.79 -0.73 2.82
CA CYS A 120 -5.56 0.69 2.61
C CYS A 120 -6.42 1.47 3.61
N ILE A 121 -5.80 2.31 4.43
CA ILE A 121 -6.49 3.08 5.46
C ILE A 121 -6.87 4.48 4.99
N ASP A 122 -6.14 5.03 4.02
CA ASP A 122 -6.45 6.32 3.42
C ASP A 122 -5.84 6.46 2.02
N GLN A 123 -6.47 7.28 1.19
CA GLN A 123 -6.00 7.68 -0.12
C GLN A 123 -6.36 9.15 -0.36
N MET A 124 -5.40 9.91 -0.91
CA MET A 124 -5.60 11.32 -1.25
C MET A 124 -4.91 11.65 -2.58
N PRO A 125 -5.51 12.47 -3.46
CA PRO A 125 -4.83 13.00 -4.63
C PRO A 125 -3.56 13.77 -4.25
N ILE A 126 -2.53 13.67 -5.08
CA ILE A 126 -1.36 14.54 -5.01
C ILE A 126 -1.66 15.72 -5.96
N PRO A 127 -1.83 16.96 -5.45
CA PRO A 127 -2.11 18.13 -6.28
C PRO A 127 -1.07 18.34 -7.37
N ALA A 128 -1.48 18.92 -8.51
CA ALA A 128 -0.63 19.09 -9.69
C ALA A 128 0.63 19.96 -9.45
N ASP A 129 0.57 20.83 -8.47
CA ASP A 129 1.63 21.78 -8.09
C ASP A 129 2.61 21.25 -7.03
N THR A 130 2.45 19.99 -6.61
CA THR A 130 3.29 19.38 -5.57
C THR A 130 3.72 17.95 -5.92
N ASN A 131 4.44 17.31 -5.00
CA ASN A 131 4.93 15.94 -5.11
C ASN A 131 4.68 15.16 -3.81
N ASP A 132 5.19 13.93 -3.74
CA ASP A 132 5.05 13.04 -2.59
C ASP A 132 5.51 13.70 -1.29
N MET A 133 6.63 14.39 -1.32
CA MET A 133 7.19 15.10 -0.15
C MET A 133 6.30 16.25 0.30
N GLY A 134 5.78 17.04 -0.63
CA GLY A 134 4.99 18.23 -0.34
C GLY A 134 3.54 17.93 0.07
N VAL A 135 2.96 16.82 -0.39
CA VAL A 135 1.60 16.41 0.01
C VAL A 135 1.57 15.76 1.41
N PHE A 136 2.73 15.24 1.87
CA PHE A 136 2.81 14.44 3.09
C PHE A 136 2.33 15.16 4.37
N PRO A 137 2.63 16.45 4.62
CA PRO A 137 2.13 17.14 5.81
C PRO A 137 0.61 17.14 5.93
N ALA A 138 -0.10 17.43 4.86
CA ALA A 138 -1.57 17.43 4.83
C ALA A 138 -2.13 16.00 4.98
N PHE A 139 -1.49 15.04 4.33
CA PHE A 139 -1.87 13.62 4.43
C PHE A 139 -1.68 13.09 5.86
N LEU A 140 -0.52 13.36 6.48
CA LEU A 140 -0.24 12.97 7.86
C LEU A 140 -1.25 13.58 8.84
N ALA A 141 -1.56 14.88 8.70
CA ALA A 141 -2.54 15.55 9.54
C ALA A 141 -3.92 14.85 9.44
N GLY A 142 -4.34 14.47 8.23
CA GLY A 142 -5.56 13.68 8.00
C GLY A 142 -5.54 12.32 8.69
N LEU A 143 -4.43 11.58 8.57
CA LEU A 143 -4.25 10.27 9.24
C LEU A 143 -4.31 10.39 10.77
N ILE A 144 -3.62 11.37 11.34
CA ILE A 144 -3.61 11.60 12.80
C ILE A 144 -5.00 12.06 13.27
N GLY A 145 -5.66 12.96 12.53
CA GLY A 145 -7.02 13.41 12.84
C GLY A 145 -8.04 12.27 12.85
N THR A 146 -7.91 11.34 11.91
CA THR A 146 -8.83 10.21 11.75
C THR A 146 -8.54 9.07 12.74
N TYR A 147 -7.27 8.69 12.89
CA TYR A 147 -6.89 7.44 13.55
C TYR A 147 -6.13 7.63 14.87
N GLY A 148 -5.71 8.85 15.20
CA GLY A 148 -4.88 9.11 16.37
C GLY A 148 -5.51 8.65 17.68
N ARG A 149 -6.81 8.94 17.88
CA ARG A 149 -7.57 8.49 19.07
C ARG A 149 -7.79 6.98 19.12
N ALA A 150 -7.92 6.34 17.96
CA ALA A 150 -8.09 4.90 17.86
C ALA A 150 -6.77 4.14 18.02
N ASN A 151 -5.65 4.84 17.96
CA ASN A 151 -4.31 4.28 18.04
C ASN A 151 -4.10 3.13 17.02
N LEU A 152 -4.52 3.35 15.78
CA LEU A 152 -4.48 2.34 14.71
C LEU A 152 -3.05 2.00 14.30
N PHE A 153 -2.11 2.95 14.42
CA PHE A 153 -0.70 2.76 14.08
C PHE A 153 0.21 3.54 15.03
N ASP A 154 1.42 3.02 15.22
CA ASP A 154 2.48 3.59 16.05
C ASP A 154 3.70 3.98 15.21
N LEU A 155 3.82 3.45 13.97
CA LEU A 155 4.96 3.65 13.08
C LEU A 155 4.51 3.91 11.66
N ILE A 156 5.19 4.84 11.00
CA ILE A 156 5.02 5.18 9.58
C ILE A 156 6.29 4.81 8.82
N SER A 157 6.14 3.95 7.81
CA SER A 157 7.21 3.61 6.89
C SER A 157 6.99 4.32 5.55
N THR A 158 8.03 4.97 5.03
CA THR A 158 7.99 5.64 3.73
C THR A 158 9.19 5.27 2.87
N ASP A 159 9.02 5.41 1.56
CA ASP A 159 10.14 5.40 0.65
C ASP A 159 10.95 6.73 0.71
N ALA A 160 11.99 6.82 -0.12
CA ALA A 160 12.84 8.00 -0.15
C ALA A 160 12.15 9.23 -0.77
N GLY A 161 11.08 9.07 -1.54
CA GLY A 161 10.31 10.20 -2.10
C GLY A 161 9.72 11.11 -1.02
N PHE A 162 9.48 10.59 0.18
CA PHE A 162 8.98 11.34 1.34
C PHE A 162 10.09 11.79 2.29
N ALA A 163 11.35 11.40 2.06
CA ALA A 163 12.45 11.63 2.98
C ALA A 163 12.83 13.11 3.04
N SER A 164 12.44 13.78 4.10
CA SER A 164 12.94 15.09 4.50
C SER A 164 13.01 15.19 6.02
N GLU A 165 13.87 16.07 6.53
CA GLU A 165 13.94 16.36 7.97
C GLU A 165 12.59 16.88 8.48
N ALA A 166 11.96 17.77 7.70
CA ALA A 166 10.66 18.35 8.07
C ALA A 166 9.55 17.28 8.19
N ASN A 167 9.45 16.33 7.23
CA ASN A 167 8.47 15.27 7.30
C ASN A 167 8.74 14.30 8.46
N ALA A 168 10.01 13.96 8.71
CA ALA A 168 10.39 13.11 9.84
C ALA A 168 10.08 13.78 11.18
N ARG A 169 10.29 15.09 11.29
CA ARG A 169 9.93 15.89 12.48
C ARG A 169 8.42 15.89 12.71
N LEU A 170 7.62 16.08 11.66
CA LEU A 170 6.15 16.03 11.78
C LEU A 170 5.65 14.67 12.31
N ILE A 171 6.30 13.57 11.91
CA ILE A 171 5.97 12.23 12.44
C ILE A 171 6.35 12.15 13.94
N ASP A 172 7.55 12.63 14.30
CA ASP A 172 8.03 12.63 15.68
C ASP A 172 7.16 13.53 16.59
N ASP A 173 6.81 14.73 16.13
CA ASP A 173 5.90 15.66 16.83
C ASP A 173 4.50 15.06 17.05
N ALA A 174 4.03 14.20 16.13
CA ALA A 174 2.82 13.41 16.28
C ALA A 174 2.99 12.20 17.21
N GLN A 175 4.14 12.07 17.88
CA GLN A 175 4.49 10.95 18.77
C GLN A 175 4.41 9.58 18.08
N LYS A 176 4.80 9.53 16.80
CA LYS A 176 4.88 8.31 16.00
C LYS A 176 6.32 7.97 15.66
N GLY A 177 6.57 6.66 15.52
CA GLY A 177 7.81 6.19 14.95
C GLY A 177 7.86 6.41 13.44
N TYR A 178 9.05 6.61 12.90
CA TYR A 178 9.26 6.57 11.47
C TYR A 178 10.31 5.52 11.07
N TRP A 179 10.15 5.01 9.85
CA TRP A 179 11.10 4.16 9.14
C TRP A 179 11.21 4.67 7.70
N ILE A 180 12.24 5.48 7.42
CA ILE A 180 12.38 6.21 6.16
C ILE A 180 13.58 5.67 5.39
N SER A 181 13.37 5.27 4.13
CA SER A 181 14.46 4.91 3.23
C SER A 181 15.25 6.14 2.79
N LEU A 182 16.58 6.03 2.75
CA LEU A 182 17.49 7.08 2.26
C LEU A 182 17.96 6.79 0.85
N LYS A 183 17.89 7.81 0.00
CA LYS A 183 18.49 7.84 -1.32
C LYS A 183 19.23 9.17 -1.54
N ASP A 184 19.50 9.51 -2.78
CA ASP A 184 20.29 10.68 -3.16
C ASP A 184 19.62 12.03 -2.90
N ASN A 185 18.34 12.05 -2.53
CA ASN A 185 17.63 13.25 -2.10
C ASN A 185 18.04 13.75 -0.69
N GLN A 186 18.77 12.94 0.10
CA GLN A 186 19.37 13.29 1.37
C GLN A 186 20.88 12.97 1.36
N PRO A 187 21.69 13.63 0.50
CA PRO A 187 23.03 13.16 0.15
C PRO A 187 24.02 13.25 1.32
N GLU A 188 23.89 14.25 2.19
CA GLU A 188 24.76 14.42 3.35
C GLU A 188 24.49 13.34 4.41
N LEU A 189 23.22 13.16 4.75
CA LEU A 189 22.79 12.16 5.71
C LEU A 189 23.14 10.74 5.22
N ARG A 190 22.94 10.48 3.93
CA ARG A 190 23.29 9.20 3.32
C ARG A 190 24.79 8.93 3.37
N ARG A 191 25.63 9.91 2.96
CA ARG A 191 27.10 9.76 3.02
C ARG A 191 27.61 9.51 4.42
N GLU A 192 27.02 10.18 5.42
CA GLU A 192 27.39 9.95 6.80
C GLU A 192 26.96 8.56 7.29
N ALA A 193 25.75 8.11 6.94
CA ALA A 193 25.30 6.75 7.25
C ALA A 193 26.21 5.69 6.60
N GLU A 194 26.64 5.90 5.36
CA GLU A 194 27.61 5.03 4.67
C GLU A 194 28.97 5.04 5.39
N ARG A 195 29.48 6.22 5.78
CA ARG A 195 30.76 6.36 6.47
C ARG A 195 30.80 5.59 7.78
N VAL A 196 29.69 5.54 8.52
CA VAL A 196 29.60 4.83 9.81
C VAL A 196 29.32 3.34 9.62
N LEU A 197 28.38 2.96 8.75
CA LEU A 197 27.87 1.58 8.67
C LEU A 197 28.70 0.67 7.76
N LEU A 198 29.31 1.16 6.66
CA LEU A 198 30.11 0.30 5.79
C LEU A 198 31.35 -0.32 6.48
N PRO A 199 32.12 0.42 7.30
CA PRO A 199 33.20 -0.18 8.08
C PRO A 199 32.70 -1.23 9.09
N GLN A 200 31.53 -1.00 9.69
CA GLN A 200 30.90 -1.98 10.61
C GLN A 200 30.52 -3.26 9.85
N ALA A 201 29.88 -3.13 8.68
CA ALA A 201 29.50 -4.26 7.84
C ALA A 201 30.69 -5.08 7.30
N LYS A 202 31.89 -4.47 7.24
CA LYS A 202 33.13 -5.17 6.85
C LYS A 202 33.81 -5.92 8.01
N ARG A 203 33.61 -5.47 9.24
CA ARG A 203 34.32 -5.99 10.43
C ARG A 203 33.45 -6.88 11.30
N ASN A 204 32.16 -6.63 11.33
CA ASN A 204 31.23 -7.26 12.26
C ASN A 204 30.25 -8.15 11.50
N GLU A 205 29.90 -9.26 12.12
CA GLU A 205 28.75 -10.04 11.68
C GLU A 205 27.47 -9.19 11.68
N PRO A 206 26.50 -9.47 10.77
CA PRO A 206 25.23 -8.78 10.78
C PRO A 206 24.48 -9.04 12.09
N GLU A 207 23.80 -8.02 12.61
CA GLU A 207 22.94 -8.17 13.80
C GLU A 207 21.78 -9.14 13.53
N ALA A 208 21.29 -9.17 12.28
CA ALA A 208 20.29 -10.12 11.83
C ALA A 208 20.48 -10.43 10.35
N GLN A 209 20.10 -11.63 9.96
CA GLN A 209 20.05 -12.05 8.57
C GLN A 209 18.91 -13.02 8.31
N THR A 210 18.43 -13.07 7.04
CA THR A 210 17.49 -14.10 6.60
C THR A 210 18.23 -15.36 6.17
N ASP A 211 17.50 -16.47 6.07
CA ASP A 211 17.95 -17.59 5.29
C ASP A 211 18.02 -17.22 3.80
N TRP A 212 18.66 -18.09 3.00
CA TRP A 212 18.63 -17.95 1.56
C TRP A 212 17.24 -18.28 1.02
N GLU A 213 16.67 -17.34 0.29
CA GLU A 213 15.33 -17.43 -0.32
C GLU A 213 15.47 -17.43 -1.84
N SER A 214 14.70 -18.26 -2.55
CA SER A 214 14.63 -18.22 -4.01
C SER A 214 13.79 -17.01 -4.44
N ASP A 215 14.37 -16.19 -5.32
CA ASP A 215 13.71 -15.07 -5.99
C ASP A 215 13.69 -15.32 -7.50
N SER A 216 12.52 -15.20 -8.12
CA SER A 216 12.33 -15.56 -9.54
C SER A 216 13.14 -14.72 -10.51
N SER A 217 13.53 -13.51 -10.12
CA SER A 217 14.26 -12.56 -10.98
C SER A 217 15.73 -12.39 -10.61
N ARG A 218 16.11 -12.71 -9.34
CA ARG A 218 17.44 -12.40 -8.78
C ARG A 218 18.23 -13.64 -8.36
N GLY A 219 17.67 -14.84 -8.53
CA GLY A 219 18.26 -16.10 -8.08
C GLY A 219 18.05 -16.33 -6.58
N TRP A 220 19.08 -16.79 -5.87
CA TRP A 220 19.02 -16.94 -4.42
C TRP A 220 19.43 -15.64 -3.75
N ILE A 221 18.63 -15.14 -2.81
CA ILE A 221 18.88 -13.88 -2.10
C ILE A 221 18.91 -14.10 -0.60
N ARG A 222 19.74 -13.34 0.09
CA ARG A 222 19.83 -13.23 1.55
C ARG A 222 19.90 -11.76 1.92
N ARG A 223 19.26 -11.38 3.02
CA ARG A 223 19.30 -10.02 3.56
C ARG A 223 20.04 -10.00 4.88
N GLN A 224 20.91 -9.03 5.04
CA GLN A 224 21.70 -8.80 6.23
C GLN A 224 21.45 -7.38 6.74
N LEU A 225 21.47 -7.20 8.06
CA LEU A 225 21.20 -5.92 8.69
C LEU A 225 22.28 -5.55 9.70
N TRP A 226 22.72 -4.31 9.63
CA TRP A 226 23.53 -3.62 10.63
C TRP A 226 22.84 -2.32 11.02
N ARG A 227 22.98 -1.88 12.26
CA ARG A 227 22.47 -0.60 12.73
C ARG A 227 23.41 0.05 13.72
N THR A 228 23.29 1.37 13.88
CA THR A 228 24.03 2.13 14.89
C THR A 228 23.24 3.31 15.40
N ALA A 229 23.50 3.70 16.63
CA ALA A 229 23.00 4.94 17.25
C ALA A 229 24.02 6.07 17.23
N GLU A 230 25.20 5.88 16.62
CA GLU A 230 26.27 6.91 16.59
C GLU A 230 25.83 8.22 15.90
N MET A 231 24.81 8.15 15.06
CA MET A 231 24.22 9.32 14.40
C MET A 231 22.98 9.88 15.11
N ALA A 232 22.73 9.50 16.37
CA ALA A 232 21.60 10.05 17.12
C ALA A 232 21.68 11.57 17.21
N GLY A 233 20.63 12.27 16.81
CA GLY A 233 20.59 13.75 16.80
C GLY A 233 21.51 14.41 15.78
N TRP A 234 21.86 13.73 14.68
CA TRP A 234 22.78 14.23 13.68
C TRP A 234 22.26 15.47 12.93
N GLY A 235 23.02 16.55 12.98
CA GLY A 235 22.72 17.79 12.25
C GLY A 235 21.32 18.33 12.57
N LYS A 236 20.52 18.54 11.54
CA LYS A 236 19.12 18.98 11.67
C LYS A 236 18.17 17.89 12.12
N TRP A 237 18.56 16.62 12.00
CA TRP A 237 17.76 15.45 12.35
C TRP A 237 17.83 15.14 13.86
N THR A 238 17.43 16.12 14.68
CA THR A 238 17.55 16.05 16.15
C THR A 238 16.78 14.90 16.79
N HIS A 239 15.73 14.44 16.13
CA HIS A 239 14.87 13.30 16.51
C HIS A 239 15.37 11.94 15.98
N LEU A 240 16.41 11.91 15.13
CA LEU A 240 17.05 10.67 14.68
C LEU A 240 17.63 9.90 15.87
N ARG A 241 17.40 8.60 15.92
CA ARG A 241 17.95 7.70 16.96
C ARG A 241 18.85 6.64 16.41
N GLN A 242 18.54 6.10 15.24
CA GLN A 242 19.32 5.05 14.61
C GLN A 242 19.39 5.20 13.10
N VAL A 243 20.49 4.77 12.52
CA VAL A 243 20.64 4.51 11.10
C VAL A 243 20.85 3.02 10.87
N VAL A 244 20.33 2.50 9.78
CA VAL A 244 20.32 1.07 9.47
C VAL A 244 20.82 0.85 8.06
N LEU A 245 21.72 -0.13 7.88
CA LEU A 245 22.09 -0.69 6.60
C LEU A 245 21.42 -2.06 6.43
N LEU A 246 20.68 -2.21 5.35
CA LEU A 246 20.18 -3.49 4.87
C LEU A 246 20.90 -3.84 3.57
N ARG A 247 21.74 -4.89 3.61
CA ARG A 247 22.44 -5.43 2.45
C ARG A 247 21.69 -6.61 1.87
N VAL A 248 21.49 -6.62 0.57
CA VAL A 248 20.95 -7.74 -0.17
C VAL A 248 22.09 -8.45 -0.86
N LEU A 249 22.31 -9.70 -0.52
CA LEU A 249 23.24 -10.59 -1.21
C LEU A 249 22.47 -11.45 -2.21
N ALA A 250 23.11 -11.76 -3.32
CA ALA A 250 22.62 -12.72 -4.30
C ALA A 250 23.67 -13.76 -4.63
N ARG A 251 23.22 -14.94 -5.07
CA ARG A 251 24.05 -15.98 -5.66
C ARG A 251 23.30 -16.75 -6.73
N ASP A 252 24.04 -17.27 -7.69
CA ASP A 252 23.48 -18.09 -8.76
C ASP A 252 23.51 -19.55 -8.32
N GLY A 253 22.31 -20.15 -8.13
CA GLY A 253 22.18 -21.49 -7.57
C GLY A 253 22.41 -21.55 -6.05
N ARG A 254 22.39 -22.77 -5.49
CA ARG A 254 22.53 -22.99 -4.04
C ARG A 254 23.96 -22.71 -3.51
N ASP A 255 24.96 -22.99 -4.31
CA ASP A 255 26.38 -23.00 -3.89
C ASP A 255 27.23 -22.01 -4.70
N GLY A 256 26.62 -21.09 -5.44
CA GLY A 256 27.32 -20.07 -6.22
C GLY A 256 28.00 -19.02 -5.33
N PRO A 257 28.96 -18.26 -5.89
CA PRO A 257 29.63 -17.19 -5.16
C PRO A 257 28.63 -16.09 -4.77
N GLU A 258 28.79 -15.59 -3.54
CA GLU A 258 27.97 -14.48 -3.03
C GLU A 258 28.45 -13.16 -3.64
N ARG A 259 27.49 -12.32 -4.04
CA ARG A 259 27.73 -10.94 -4.49
C ARG A 259 26.77 -9.98 -3.82
N VAL A 260 27.24 -8.79 -3.50
CA VAL A 260 26.37 -7.71 -3.03
C VAL A 260 25.52 -7.23 -4.21
N LEU A 261 24.21 -7.34 -4.07
CA LEU A 261 23.26 -6.88 -5.05
C LEU A 261 22.89 -5.42 -4.81
N GLU A 262 22.64 -5.08 -3.54
CA GLU A 262 22.16 -3.75 -3.17
C GLU A 262 22.44 -3.46 -1.70
N ASP A 263 22.80 -2.21 -1.38
CA ASP A 263 22.83 -1.66 -0.02
C ASP A 263 21.74 -0.58 0.10
N ARG A 264 20.84 -0.75 1.06
CA ARG A 264 19.76 0.18 1.38
C ARG A 264 19.97 0.76 2.77
N TYR A 265 19.78 2.08 2.88
CA TYR A 265 19.94 2.79 4.14
C TYR A 265 18.58 3.28 4.62
N TYR A 266 18.37 3.21 5.93
CA TYR A 266 17.16 3.69 6.58
C TYR A 266 17.50 4.53 7.80
N VAL A 267 16.62 5.47 8.10
CA VAL A 267 16.66 6.28 9.33
C VAL A 267 15.41 6.08 10.14
N THR A 268 15.54 6.14 11.47
CA THR A 268 14.42 5.96 12.39
C THR A 268 14.63 6.75 13.69
N ASN A 269 13.51 7.22 14.28
CA ASN A 269 13.47 7.76 15.64
C ASN A 269 13.17 6.70 16.70
N LEU A 270 13.05 5.42 16.30
CA LEU A 270 12.90 4.34 17.27
C LEU A 270 14.17 4.23 18.13
N VAL A 271 13.99 4.23 19.44
CA VAL A 271 15.11 4.02 20.38
C VAL A 271 15.70 2.62 20.22
N PRO A 272 17.02 2.43 20.46
CA PRO A 272 17.63 1.12 20.52
C PRO A 272 16.87 0.18 21.48
N GLY A 273 16.63 -1.05 21.04
CA GLY A 273 15.88 -2.04 21.81
C GLY A 273 14.36 -2.05 21.60
N ARG A 274 13.78 -1.04 20.92
CA ARG A 274 12.34 -1.05 20.59
C ARG A 274 11.98 -2.17 19.60
N LEU A 275 12.83 -2.39 18.63
CA LEU A 275 12.80 -3.53 17.71
C LEU A 275 14.19 -4.17 17.69
N ASP A 276 14.27 -5.49 17.63
CA ASP A 276 15.51 -6.22 17.35
C ASP A 276 15.83 -6.21 15.84
N GLY A 277 17.02 -6.68 15.47
CA GLY A 277 17.46 -6.69 14.06
C GLY A 277 16.56 -7.55 13.16
N ALA A 278 16.07 -8.69 13.64
CA ALA A 278 15.15 -9.55 12.88
C ALA A 278 13.79 -8.88 12.67
N GLN A 279 13.31 -8.13 13.66
CA GLN A 279 12.08 -7.35 13.56
C GLN A 279 12.23 -6.18 12.57
N MET A 280 13.40 -5.52 12.54
CA MET A 280 13.70 -4.47 11.55
C MET A 280 13.83 -5.05 10.15
N LEU A 281 14.41 -6.22 9.95
CA LEU A 281 14.39 -6.92 8.66
C LEU A 281 12.95 -7.21 8.19
N ARG A 282 12.08 -7.68 9.09
CA ARG A 282 10.65 -7.88 8.78
C ARG A 282 9.97 -6.56 8.44
N LEU A 283 10.25 -5.47 9.16
CA LEU A 283 9.69 -4.14 8.88
C LEU A 283 10.10 -3.64 7.49
N ALA A 284 11.38 -3.74 7.13
CA ALA A 284 11.87 -3.37 5.81
C ALA A 284 11.18 -4.16 4.68
N ARG A 285 10.92 -5.46 4.90
CA ARG A 285 10.16 -6.29 3.95
C ARG A 285 8.66 -5.94 3.93
N ALA A 286 8.08 -5.66 5.09
CA ALA A 286 6.67 -5.33 5.21
C ALA A 286 6.31 -4.00 4.52
N HIS A 287 7.24 -3.06 4.40
CA HIS A 287 7.04 -1.83 3.63
C HIS A 287 6.58 -2.12 2.20
N TRP A 288 7.20 -3.10 1.52
CA TRP A 288 6.87 -3.49 0.14
C TRP A 288 5.47 -4.09 -0.03
N ARG A 289 4.74 -4.33 1.07
CA ARG A 289 3.34 -4.80 0.98
C ARG A 289 2.42 -3.75 0.38
N ILE A 290 2.74 -2.45 0.48
CA ILE A 290 1.96 -1.41 -0.19
C ILE A 290 2.06 -1.57 -1.71
N GLU A 291 3.26 -1.78 -2.24
CA GLU A 291 3.46 -1.99 -3.68
C GLU A 291 2.91 -3.35 -4.14
N ASN A 292 3.33 -4.44 -3.48
CA ASN A 292 3.03 -5.80 -3.92
C ASN A 292 1.56 -6.20 -3.68
N ASN A 293 0.94 -5.74 -2.60
CA ASN A 293 -0.44 -6.11 -2.28
C ASN A 293 -1.43 -5.05 -2.79
N LEU A 294 -1.29 -3.77 -2.36
CA LEU A 294 -2.26 -2.75 -2.76
C LEU A 294 -2.06 -2.34 -4.22
N HIS A 295 -0.94 -1.74 -4.58
CA HIS A 295 -0.72 -1.19 -5.93
C HIS A 295 -0.78 -2.29 -6.98
N GLY A 296 -0.09 -3.42 -6.76
CA GLY A 296 -0.12 -4.56 -7.68
C GLY A 296 -1.52 -5.15 -7.85
N ALA A 297 -2.32 -5.24 -6.78
CA ALA A 297 -3.71 -5.69 -6.90
C ALA A 297 -4.57 -4.70 -7.69
N LEU A 298 -4.41 -3.39 -7.46
CA LEU A 298 -5.15 -2.35 -8.20
C LEU A 298 -4.85 -2.41 -9.70
N ASP A 299 -3.58 -2.59 -10.09
CA ASP A 299 -3.17 -2.69 -11.48
C ASP A 299 -3.61 -4.02 -12.12
N ILE A 300 -3.37 -5.14 -11.46
CA ILE A 300 -3.68 -6.47 -12.03
C ILE A 300 -5.20 -6.76 -12.02
N GLN A 301 -5.89 -6.50 -10.90
CA GLN A 301 -7.29 -6.89 -10.74
C GLN A 301 -8.26 -5.89 -11.34
N TRP A 302 -7.96 -4.58 -11.24
CA TRP A 302 -8.85 -3.52 -11.70
C TRP A 302 -8.29 -2.73 -12.89
N GLN A 303 -7.08 -3.07 -13.38
CA GLN A 303 -6.43 -2.41 -14.53
C GLN A 303 -6.42 -0.89 -14.33
N GLU A 304 -5.97 -0.45 -13.14
CA GLU A 304 -6.04 0.95 -12.75
C GLU A 304 -5.22 1.84 -13.67
N ASP A 305 -4.04 1.38 -14.06
CA ASP A 305 -3.10 2.04 -14.95
C ASP A 305 -3.52 2.07 -16.44
N HIS A 306 -4.53 1.26 -16.82
CA HIS A 306 -5.01 1.17 -18.22
C HIS A 306 -6.10 2.17 -18.59
N GLY A 307 -6.50 3.08 -17.70
CA GLY A 307 -7.32 4.22 -18.01
C GLY A 307 -8.70 3.93 -18.65
N ARG A 308 -9.39 2.85 -18.22
CA ARG A 308 -10.67 2.41 -18.82
C ARG A 308 -11.93 2.90 -18.12
N TRP A 309 -11.79 3.93 -17.28
CA TRP A 309 -12.90 4.47 -16.50
C TRP A 309 -13.21 5.92 -16.89
N VAL A 310 -13.69 6.72 -15.96
CA VAL A 310 -14.11 8.10 -16.21
C VAL A 310 -12.93 9.05 -15.97
N HIS A 311 -12.51 9.76 -17.01
CA HIS A 311 -11.40 10.72 -16.97
C HIS A 311 -11.88 12.17 -16.99
N ARG A 312 -13.03 12.47 -16.38
CA ARG A 312 -13.56 13.83 -16.28
C ARG A 312 -14.14 14.08 -14.90
N GLY A 313 -14.14 15.33 -14.49
CA GLY A 313 -14.67 15.73 -13.18
C GLY A 313 -14.07 14.92 -12.03
N ASN A 314 -14.93 14.41 -11.17
CA ASN A 314 -14.54 13.56 -10.03
C ASN A 314 -14.33 12.08 -10.39
N GLY A 315 -14.41 11.71 -11.66
CA GLY A 315 -14.35 10.29 -12.08
C GLY A 315 -13.09 9.56 -11.63
N LEU A 316 -11.91 10.20 -11.75
CA LEU A 316 -10.63 9.61 -11.30
C LEU A 316 -10.59 9.37 -9.79
N PRO A 317 -10.79 10.38 -8.91
CA PRO A 317 -10.76 10.16 -7.46
C PRO A 317 -11.86 9.20 -6.98
N VAL A 318 -13.06 9.27 -7.56
CA VAL A 318 -14.17 8.39 -7.17
C VAL A 318 -13.88 6.94 -7.54
N THR A 319 -13.42 6.67 -8.76
CA THR A 319 -13.11 5.30 -9.19
C THR A 319 -11.91 4.71 -8.46
N SER A 320 -10.89 5.52 -8.15
CA SER A 320 -9.75 5.07 -7.35
C SER A 320 -10.16 4.69 -5.93
N LEU A 321 -10.97 5.51 -5.24
CA LEU A 321 -11.51 5.17 -3.92
C LEU A 321 -12.42 3.93 -3.93
N LEU A 322 -13.25 3.75 -4.96
CA LEU A 322 -14.07 2.54 -5.11
C LEU A 322 -13.21 1.28 -5.26
N ARG A 323 -12.10 1.36 -5.98
CA ARG A 323 -11.14 0.24 -6.11
C ARG A 323 -10.46 -0.07 -4.78
N VAL A 324 -10.04 0.97 -4.05
CA VAL A 324 -9.47 0.81 -2.69
C VAL A 324 -10.46 0.14 -1.74
N LEU A 325 -11.73 0.54 -1.74
CA LEU A 325 -12.78 -0.11 -0.95
C LEU A 325 -12.96 -1.58 -1.35
N ALA A 326 -12.97 -1.88 -2.66
CA ALA A 326 -13.03 -3.25 -3.16
C ALA A 326 -11.83 -4.09 -2.74
N TYR A 327 -10.62 -3.53 -2.83
CA TYR A 327 -9.40 -4.15 -2.36
C TYR A 327 -9.49 -4.49 -0.87
N ASN A 328 -9.94 -3.55 -0.03
CA ASN A 328 -10.07 -3.77 1.40
C ASN A 328 -11.04 -4.90 1.73
N LEU A 329 -12.20 -4.95 1.07
CA LEU A 329 -13.17 -6.03 1.26
C LEU A 329 -12.58 -7.40 0.91
N LEU A 330 -11.89 -7.53 -0.21
CA LEU A 330 -11.22 -8.77 -0.61
C LEU A 330 -10.04 -9.13 0.30
N SER A 331 -9.29 -8.13 0.76
CA SER A 331 -8.17 -8.33 1.68
C SER A 331 -8.65 -8.85 3.04
N LEU A 332 -9.75 -8.30 3.55
CA LEU A 332 -10.40 -8.74 4.79
C LEU A 332 -11.03 -10.14 4.61
N LEU A 333 -11.74 -10.38 3.51
CA LEU A 333 -12.27 -11.71 3.20
C LEU A 333 -11.15 -12.75 3.28
N ARG A 334 -10.05 -12.52 2.59
CA ARG A 334 -8.90 -13.44 2.55
C ARG A 334 -8.26 -13.64 3.92
N ALA A 335 -7.97 -12.57 4.64
CA ALA A 335 -7.14 -12.63 5.84
C ALA A 335 -7.93 -12.99 7.10
N VAL A 336 -9.21 -12.63 7.16
CA VAL A 336 -10.04 -12.72 8.38
C VAL A 336 -11.10 -13.81 8.26
N HIS A 337 -11.81 -13.86 7.13
CA HIS A 337 -12.95 -14.78 6.97
C HIS A 337 -12.57 -16.16 6.44
N LEU A 338 -11.56 -16.25 5.56
CA LEU A 338 -11.07 -17.56 5.10
C LEU A 338 -10.20 -18.20 6.17
N ARG A 339 -10.63 -19.36 6.67
CA ARG A 339 -10.00 -20.01 7.84
C ARG A 339 -8.80 -20.88 7.51
N THR A 340 -8.79 -21.54 6.38
CA THR A 340 -7.70 -22.44 5.99
C THR A 340 -6.60 -21.71 5.22
N GLU A 341 -5.36 -22.18 5.33
CA GLU A 341 -4.25 -21.60 4.58
C GLU A 341 -4.43 -21.79 3.07
N ALA A 342 -4.97 -22.93 2.65
CA ALA A 342 -5.31 -23.19 1.25
C ALA A 342 -6.30 -22.15 0.71
N ALA A 343 -7.39 -21.89 1.43
CA ALA A 343 -8.36 -20.86 1.07
C ALA A 343 -7.75 -19.45 1.01
N ARG A 344 -6.84 -19.10 1.94
CA ARG A 344 -6.13 -17.82 1.93
C ARG A 344 -5.18 -17.64 0.74
N ARG A 345 -4.76 -18.74 0.09
CA ARG A 345 -3.95 -18.73 -1.14
C ARG A 345 -4.78 -18.58 -2.42
N THR A 346 -6.10 -18.55 -2.32
CA THR A 346 -7.00 -18.35 -3.47
C THR A 346 -6.63 -17.10 -4.26
N ALA A 347 -6.61 -17.19 -5.59
CA ALA A 347 -6.28 -16.08 -6.46
C ALA A 347 -7.28 -14.90 -6.28
N TRP A 348 -6.81 -13.67 -6.38
CA TRP A 348 -7.66 -12.47 -6.28
C TRP A 348 -8.82 -12.46 -7.27
N THR A 349 -8.59 -12.94 -8.49
CA THR A 349 -9.64 -13.08 -9.52
C THR A 349 -10.74 -13.99 -9.06
N GLN A 350 -10.40 -15.14 -8.49
CA GLN A 350 -11.37 -16.12 -8.00
C GLN A 350 -12.15 -15.58 -6.78
N LEU A 351 -11.48 -14.92 -5.83
CA LEU A 351 -12.17 -14.28 -4.71
C LEU A 351 -13.19 -13.22 -5.19
N ARG A 352 -12.82 -12.43 -6.18
CA ARG A 352 -13.72 -11.45 -6.76
C ARG A 352 -14.91 -12.12 -7.46
N ASP A 353 -14.65 -13.19 -8.20
CA ASP A 353 -15.69 -13.93 -8.91
C ASP A 353 -16.64 -14.62 -7.91
N TRP A 354 -16.14 -15.19 -6.83
CA TRP A 354 -16.98 -15.70 -5.73
C TRP A 354 -17.86 -14.63 -5.11
N MET A 355 -17.32 -13.43 -4.83
CA MET A 355 -18.12 -12.33 -4.33
C MET A 355 -19.21 -11.90 -5.32
N ARG A 356 -18.91 -11.87 -6.61
CA ARG A 356 -19.91 -11.58 -7.64
C ARG A 356 -21.01 -12.64 -7.64
N ASP A 357 -20.62 -13.90 -7.65
CA ASP A 357 -21.55 -15.03 -7.73
C ASP A 357 -22.42 -15.10 -6.46
N ALA A 358 -21.87 -14.86 -5.29
CA ALA A 358 -22.63 -14.74 -4.05
C ALA A 358 -23.62 -13.57 -4.05
N MET A 359 -23.34 -12.47 -4.76
CA MET A 359 -24.28 -11.36 -4.92
C MET A 359 -25.41 -11.70 -5.92
N LEU A 360 -25.11 -12.45 -6.97
CA LEU A 360 -26.08 -12.87 -8.00
C LEU A 360 -26.91 -14.06 -7.54
N TRP A 361 -26.29 -15.02 -6.92
CA TRP A 361 -26.85 -16.35 -6.60
C TRP A 361 -26.55 -16.75 -5.15
N PRO A 362 -27.11 -16.10 -4.14
CA PRO A 362 -26.80 -16.42 -2.72
C PRO A 362 -27.29 -17.80 -2.28
N GLU A 363 -28.14 -18.46 -3.06
CA GLU A 363 -28.62 -19.81 -2.80
C GLU A 363 -27.74 -20.90 -3.44
N LEU A 364 -26.79 -20.54 -4.29
CA LEU A 364 -25.75 -21.45 -4.70
C LEU A 364 -24.81 -21.66 -3.50
N GLU A 365 -25.01 -22.75 -2.77
CA GLU A 365 -23.91 -23.37 -2.05
C GLU A 365 -22.80 -23.54 -3.08
N LEU A 366 -21.65 -22.90 -2.85
CA LEU A 366 -20.47 -23.12 -3.67
C LEU A 366 -20.06 -24.58 -3.46
N ALA A 367 -20.68 -25.48 -4.24
CA ALA A 367 -20.29 -26.86 -4.31
C ALA A 367 -18.90 -26.91 -4.92
N HIS A 368 -17.91 -26.97 -4.06
CA HIS A 368 -16.60 -27.42 -4.45
C HIS A 368 -16.67 -28.94 -4.56
N ASP A 369 -16.33 -29.45 -5.74
CA ASP A 369 -16.06 -30.88 -5.93
C ASP A 369 -15.09 -31.33 -4.84
N ASP A 370 -15.57 -32.22 -3.94
CA ASP A 370 -14.86 -33.03 -2.96
C ASP A 370 -14.06 -32.36 -1.81
N GLU A 371 -14.17 -31.06 -1.55
CA GLU A 371 -13.59 -30.45 -0.32
C GLU A 371 -14.67 -29.73 0.49
N GLU A 372 -14.59 -29.88 1.83
CA GLU A 372 -15.54 -29.31 2.80
C GLU A 372 -15.91 -27.85 2.52
N PRO A 373 -17.18 -27.44 2.69
CA PRO A 373 -17.64 -26.09 2.40
C PRO A 373 -16.83 -25.07 3.22
N ILE A 374 -16.41 -23.98 2.55
CA ILE A 374 -15.68 -22.89 3.20
C ILE A 374 -16.62 -22.27 4.25
N PRO A 375 -16.39 -22.44 5.55
CA PRO A 375 -17.27 -21.91 6.57
C PRO A 375 -17.15 -20.38 6.59
N ILE A 376 -18.15 -19.70 6.06
CA ILE A 376 -18.35 -18.25 6.22
C ILE A 376 -19.07 -18.06 7.55
N THR A 377 -18.44 -17.40 8.51
CA THR A 377 -19.10 -17.01 9.76
C THR A 377 -19.83 -15.69 9.53
N PRO A 378 -21.06 -15.51 10.03
CA PRO A 378 -21.85 -14.28 9.95
C PRO A 378 -21.21 -13.09 10.65
#